data_05a6dc31b6852f2331cd96bf441fabe3
#
_entry.id   05a6dc31b6852f2331cd96bf441fabe3
#
_cell.length_a   1.000
_cell.length_b   1.000
_cell.length_c   1.000
_cell.angle_alpha   90.00
_cell.angle_beta   90.00
_cell.angle_gamma   90.00
#
_symmetry.space_group_name_H-M   'P 1'
#
loop_
_entity.id
_entity.type
_entity.pdbx_description
1 polymer ?
#
loop_
_entity_poly.entity_id
_entity_poly.type
_entity_poly.pdbx_seq_one_letter_code
_entity_poly.pdbx_strand_id
1 'polypeptide(L)'
;MKVVAIDFETANQNFTSACSLGIAVIEGGRVVKSKEWVIKPVPFYFNYYNTQIHKMTEETCINSPFFNEVFDEVLSYIEGNILCAHNANFDIAVLKSLIKYYNLKPLKLKYFCTCELSKKLFPELYNHRLNTISAHIGVKLNHHNAKSDAIACAEIALYALNNGFDIDSYIKDCDCAKTGEVKIIFNHIKEPVHKEKYASAKNFAPKAGGVLDGRKIAVSGDFKNLSRYEVYEKLSSLGAFVQDYVTKDTDFLILSDESVYAYKKWGKMSSKLKKAFSYKDSTGIKILSETEFFNFINSKIS
;
A
#
# COMPACT_ATOMS: atom_id res chain seq x y z
N MET A 1 5.23 -31.71 -9.79
CA MET A 1 4.31 -30.58 -9.52
C MET A 1 5.09 -29.31 -9.72
N LYS A 2 4.53 -28.33 -10.43
CA LYS A 2 5.14 -27.03 -10.63
C LYS A 2 4.37 -25.99 -9.83
N VAL A 3 5.08 -25.25 -8.98
CA VAL A 3 4.52 -24.20 -8.15
C VAL A 3 5.15 -22.88 -8.55
N VAL A 4 4.36 -21.82 -8.61
CA VAL A 4 4.83 -20.47 -8.95
C VAL A 4 4.50 -19.54 -7.80
N ALA A 5 5.51 -19.05 -7.13
CA ALA A 5 5.35 -18.00 -6.15
C ALA A 5 5.19 -16.66 -6.86
N ILE A 6 4.27 -15.84 -6.38
CA ILE A 6 3.99 -14.49 -6.88
C ILE A 6 4.00 -13.50 -5.72
N ASP A 7 4.38 -12.26 -6.02
CA ASP A 7 4.31 -11.14 -5.10
C ASP A 7 4.06 -9.85 -5.87
N PHE A 8 3.03 -9.09 -5.48
CA PHE A 8 2.68 -7.81 -6.09
C PHE A 8 2.99 -6.64 -5.15
N GLU A 9 3.61 -5.61 -5.73
CA GLU A 9 3.62 -4.29 -5.10
C GLU A 9 2.59 -3.37 -5.76
N THR A 10 1.90 -2.56 -4.95
CA THR A 10 0.88 -1.63 -5.44
C THR A 10 1.25 -0.19 -5.13
N ALA A 11 1.09 0.69 -6.10
CA ALA A 11 1.39 2.12 -5.98
C ALA A 11 0.47 2.86 -4.98
N ASN A 12 -0.74 2.35 -4.80
CA ASN A 12 -1.76 2.93 -3.92
C ASN A 12 -2.78 1.87 -3.47
N GLN A 13 -3.85 2.28 -2.78
CA GLN A 13 -4.87 1.39 -2.24
C GLN A 13 -5.76 0.67 -3.26
N ASN A 14 -5.64 1.00 -4.56
CA ASN A 14 -6.41 0.32 -5.59
C ASN A 14 -5.69 -0.95 -6.03
N PHE A 15 -6.38 -2.07 -6.10
CA PHE A 15 -5.80 -3.34 -6.55
C PHE A 15 -5.38 -3.34 -8.03
N THR A 16 -5.88 -2.39 -8.82
CA THR A 16 -5.44 -2.19 -10.20
C THR A 16 -4.11 -1.43 -10.31
N SER A 17 -3.61 -0.89 -9.19
CA SER A 17 -2.41 -0.07 -9.15
C SER A 17 -1.11 -0.87 -8.96
N ALA A 18 -1.07 -2.13 -9.43
CA ALA A 18 0.16 -2.90 -9.42
C ALA A 18 1.30 -2.10 -10.09
N CYS A 19 2.41 -1.93 -9.37
CA CYS A 19 3.61 -1.25 -9.86
C CYS A 19 4.80 -2.21 -10.03
N SER A 20 4.76 -3.38 -9.41
CA SER A 20 5.69 -4.48 -9.65
C SER A 20 5.00 -5.82 -9.46
N LEU A 21 5.46 -6.83 -10.20
CA LEU A 21 5.14 -8.24 -10.02
C LEU A 21 6.42 -9.05 -10.03
N GLY A 22 6.69 -9.73 -8.95
CA GLY A 22 7.74 -10.74 -8.84
C GLY A 22 7.19 -12.15 -9.00
N ILE A 23 7.93 -13.02 -9.65
CA ILE A 23 7.65 -14.46 -9.66
C ILE A 23 8.90 -15.28 -9.32
N ALA A 24 8.68 -16.48 -8.76
CA ALA A 24 9.70 -17.51 -8.62
C ALA A 24 9.08 -18.88 -8.92
N VAL A 25 9.71 -19.65 -9.80
CA VAL A 25 9.21 -20.93 -10.29
C VAL A 25 9.93 -22.07 -9.57
N ILE A 26 9.15 -22.94 -8.95
CA ILE A 26 9.62 -24.19 -8.29
C ILE A 26 9.39 -25.35 -9.23
N GLU A 27 10.47 -26.04 -9.55
CA GLU A 27 10.43 -27.28 -10.34
C GLU A 27 11.58 -28.20 -9.92
N GLY A 28 11.33 -29.50 -9.81
CA GLY A 28 12.35 -30.47 -9.43
C GLY A 28 12.97 -30.21 -8.04
N GLY A 29 12.18 -29.68 -7.08
CA GLY A 29 12.65 -29.47 -5.71
C GLY A 29 13.56 -28.23 -5.50
N ARG A 30 13.58 -27.30 -6.43
CA ARG A 30 14.37 -26.07 -6.35
C ARG A 30 13.70 -24.90 -7.08
N VAL A 31 14.11 -23.68 -6.79
CA VAL A 31 13.76 -22.50 -7.58
C VAL A 31 14.59 -22.52 -8.87
N VAL A 32 13.95 -22.68 -10.01
CA VAL A 32 14.61 -22.78 -11.31
C VAL A 32 14.63 -21.47 -12.09
N LYS A 33 13.71 -20.56 -11.80
CA LYS A 33 13.60 -19.28 -12.49
C LYS A 33 12.93 -18.24 -11.57
N SER A 34 13.37 -17.00 -11.70
CA SER A 34 12.69 -15.84 -11.10
C SER A 34 12.69 -14.68 -12.07
N LYS A 35 11.65 -13.86 -12.03
CA LYS A 35 11.52 -12.66 -12.87
C LYS A 35 10.75 -11.58 -12.13
N GLU A 36 10.98 -10.35 -12.54
CA GLU A 36 10.23 -9.17 -12.09
C GLU A 36 9.78 -8.36 -13.31
N TRP A 37 8.58 -7.84 -13.26
CA TRP A 37 8.08 -6.82 -14.16
C TRP A 37 7.80 -5.57 -13.36
N VAL A 38 8.39 -4.46 -13.77
CA VAL A 38 7.95 -3.13 -13.36
C VAL A 38 6.76 -2.76 -14.22
N ILE A 39 5.68 -2.31 -13.60
CA ILE A 39 4.37 -2.13 -14.24
C ILE A 39 3.92 -0.69 -14.04
N LYS A 40 3.34 -0.09 -15.07
CA LYS A 40 2.71 1.21 -14.94
C LYS A 40 1.36 1.07 -14.24
N PRO A 41 1.20 1.60 -13.01
CA PRO A 41 -0.01 1.39 -12.23
C PRO A 41 -1.22 2.18 -12.78
N VAL A 42 -2.43 1.69 -12.51
CA VAL A 42 -3.68 2.38 -12.84
C VAL A 42 -4.60 2.38 -11.62
N PRO A 43 -5.00 3.57 -11.13
CA PRO A 43 -4.60 4.92 -11.56
C PRO A 43 -3.12 5.21 -11.29
N PHE A 44 -2.52 6.07 -12.14
CA PHE A 44 -1.10 6.40 -12.06
C PHE A 44 -0.86 7.50 -11.02
N TYR A 45 -0.75 7.09 -9.75
CA TYR A 45 -0.24 7.90 -8.64
C TYR A 45 0.31 6.96 -7.56
N PHE A 46 1.27 7.46 -6.80
CA PHE A 46 1.91 6.70 -5.72
C PHE A 46 1.49 7.27 -4.36
N ASN A 47 1.00 6.39 -3.50
CA ASN A 47 0.76 6.72 -2.10
C ASN A 47 2.10 6.75 -1.37
N TYR A 48 2.31 7.75 -0.54
CA TYR A 48 3.54 7.92 0.23
C TYR A 48 3.92 6.65 1.02
N TYR A 49 2.97 6.04 1.71
CA TYR A 49 3.24 4.84 2.52
C TYR A 49 3.71 3.66 1.68
N ASN A 50 3.05 3.42 0.55
CA ASN A 50 3.45 2.37 -0.37
C ASN A 50 4.88 2.61 -0.88
N THR A 51 5.18 3.86 -1.29
CA THR A 51 6.53 4.25 -1.73
C THR A 51 7.58 4.07 -0.62
N GLN A 52 7.24 4.37 0.66
CA GLN A 52 8.17 4.14 1.76
C GLN A 52 8.46 2.65 1.98
N ILE A 53 7.51 1.78 1.67
CA ILE A 53 7.65 0.33 1.80
C ILE A 53 8.51 -0.23 0.66
N HIS A 54 8.07 -0.15 -0.58
CA HIS A 54 8.71 -0.79 -1.73
C HIS A 54 9.67 0.10 -2.52
N LYS A 55 9.79 1.40 -2.20
CA LYS A 55 10.69 2.40 -2.81
C LYS A 55 10.43 2.69 -4.30
N MET A 56 9.39 2.15 -4.88
CA MET A 56 9.01 2.48 -6.26
C MET A 56 8.29 3.83 -6.30
N THR A 57 8.52 4.58 -7.37
CA THR A 57 8.03 5.96 -7.55
C THR A 57 7.39 6.12 -8.93
N GLU A 58 6.76 7.27 -9.15
CA GLU A 58 6.26 7.64 -10.48
C GLU A 58 7.38 7.60 -11.54
N GLU A 59 8.58 8.06 -11.18
CA GLU A 59 9.74 8.10 -12.09
C GLU A 59 10.18 6.70 -12.52
N THR A 60 10.13 5.73 -11.61
CA THR A 60 10.51 4.34 -11.91
C THR A 60 9.49 3.64 -12.80
N CYS A 61 8.21 4.06 -12.77
CA CYS A 61 7.13 3.36 -13.45
C CYS A 61 6.54 4.12 -14.65
N ILE A 62 6.93 5.38 -14.90
CA ILE A 62 6.29 6.21 -15.93
C ILE A 62 6.46 5.64 -17.35
N ASN A 63 7.60 5.02 -17.61
CA ASN A 63 7.94 4.43 -18.91
C ASN A 63 7.75 2.90 -18.93
N SER A 64 7.20 2.32 -17.87
CA SER A 64 6.97 0.88 -17.79
C SER A 64 5.71 0.48 -18.57
N PRO A 65 5.61 -0.77 -19.03
CA PRO A 65 4.42 -1.27 -19.69
C PRO A 65 3.24 -1.32 -18.71
N PHE A 66 2.02 -1.26 -19.22
CA PHE A 66 0.83 -1.62 -18.47
C PHE A 66 0.74 -3.14 -18.28
N PHE A 67 -0.04 -3.58 -17.30
CA PHE A 67 -0.16 -5.01 -16.99
C PHE A 67 -0.65 -5.85 -18.18
N ASN A 68 -1.58 -5.34 -18.97
CA ASN A 68 -2.07 -6.05 -20.17
C ASN A 68 -0.98 -6.28 -21.22
N GLU A 69 0.04 -5.43 -21.28
CA GLU A 69 1.14 -5.56 -22.24
C GLU A 69 2.14 -6.67 -21.85
N VAL A 70 2.21 -7.00 -20.56
CA VAL A 70 3.05 -8.09 -20.04
C VAL A 70 2.27 -9.36 -19.72
N PHE A 71 0.94 -9.32 -19.83
CA PHE A 71 0.06 -10.39 -19.36
C PHE A 71 0.31 -11.74 -20.03
N ASP A 72 0.52 -11.78 -21.35
CA ASP A 72 0.77 -13.03 -22.05
C ASP A 72 2.05 -13.71 -21.55
N GLU A 73 3.07 -12.94 -21.25
CA GLU A 73 4.29 -13.47 -20.66
C GLU A 73 4.04 -13.97 -19.23
N VAL A 74 3.34 -13.19 -18.39
CA VAL A 74 2.94 -13.61 -17.03
C VAL A 74 2.11 -14.89 -17.10
N LEU A 75 1.14 -14.94 -18.01
CA LEU A 75 0.28 -16.10 -18.23
C LEU A 75 1.07 -17.37 -18.49
N SER A 76 2.16 -17.30 -19.27
CA SER A 76 3.03 -18.44 -19.58
C SER A 76 3.65 -19.09 -18.34
N TYR A 77 3.73 -18.36 -17.23
CA TYR A 77 4.22 -18.88 -15.94
C TYR A 77 3.10 -19.40 -15.04
N ILE A 78 1.95 -18.74 -15.01
CA ILE A 78 0.91 -19.00 -14.01
C ILE A 78 -0.18 -19.95 -14.49
N GLU A 79 -0.48 -20.00 -15.79
CA GLU A 79 -1.56 -20.84 -16.32
C GLU A 79 -1.27 -22.34 -16.08
N GLY A 80 -2.24 -23.05 -15.50
CA GLY A 80 -2.13 -24.47 -15.22
C GLY A 80 -1.18 -24.87 -14.09
N ASN A 81 -0.53 -23.91 -13.43
CA ASN A 81 0.34 -24.14 -12.29
C ASN A 81 -0.36 -23.80 -10.97
N ILE A 82 0.16 -24.33 -9.86
CA ILE A 82 -0.30 -23.93 -8.52
C ILE A 82 0.46 -22.67 -8.12
N LEU A 83 -0.27 -21.65 -7.72
CA LEU A 83 0.33 -20.40 -7.23
C LEU A 83 0.55 -20.45 -5.72
N CYS A 84 1.55 -19.73 -5.23
CA CYS A 84 1.65 -19.40 -3.82
C CYS A 84 2.06 -17.93 -3.65
N ALA A 85 1.65 -17.34 -2.53
CA ALA A 85 2.05 -16.00 -2.13
C ALA A 85 2.06 -15.90 -0.61
N HIS A 86 2.79 -14.93 -0.07
CA HIS A 86 2.80 -14.69 1.36
C HIS A 86 1.72 -13.66 1.72
N ASN A 87 0.61 -14.11 2.34
CA ASN A 87 -0.68 -13.41 2.43
C ASN A 87 -1.44 -13.39 1.09
N ALA A 88 -1.53 -14.56 0.46
CA ALA A 88 -1.98 -14.80 -0.91
C ALA A 88 -3.33 -14.13 -1.29
N ASN A 89 -4.20 -13.86 -0.32
CA ASN A 89 -5.47 -13.17 -0.61
C ASN A 89 -5.25 -11.78 -1.23
N PHE A 90 -4.17 -11.09 -0.86
CA PHE A 90 -3.81 -9.79 -1.44
C PHE A 90 -3.40 -9.96 -2.92
N ASP A 91 -2.45 -10.82 -3.20
CA ASP A 91 -1.91 -11.01 -4.56
C ASP A 91 -2.96 -11.54 -5.53
N ILE A 92 -3.78 -12.48 -5.07
CA ILE A 92 -4.91 -13.00 -5.85
C ILE A 92 -5.96 -11.91 -6.12
N ALA A 93 -6.20 -11.01 -5.18
CA ALA A 93 -7.12 -9.89 -5.39
C ALA A 93 -6.58 -8.85 -6.38
N VAL A 94 -5.28 -8.56 -6.32
CA VAL A 94 -4.60 -7.71 -7.31
C VAL A 94 -4.73 -8.33 -8.70
N LEU A 95 -4.35 -9.61 -8.85
CA LEU A 95 -4.42 -10.32 -10.12
C LEU A 95 -5.86 -10.34 -10.70
N LYS A 96 -6.86 -10.67 -9.88
CA LYS A 96 -8.28 -10.62 -10.30
C LYS A 96 -8.72 -9.24 -10.74
N SER A 97 -8.31 -8.21 -10.02
CA SER A 97 -8.66 -6.82 -10.31
C SER A 97 -8.05 -6.35 -11.64
N LEU A 98 -6.80 -6.74 -11.91
CA LEU A 98 -6.12 -6.46 -13.16
C LEU A 98 -6.76 -7.19 -14.35
N ILE A 99 -7.04 -8.50 -14.22
CA ILE A 99 -7.75 -9.30 -15.23
C ILE A 99 -9.09 -8.65 -15.59
N LYS A 100 -9.85 -8.26 -14.57
CA LYS A 100 -11.16 -7.59 -14.78
C LYS A 100 -11.00 -6.21 -15.41
N TYR A 101 -10.07 -5.39 -14.91
CA TYR A 101 -9.88 -4.01 -15.37
C TYR A 101 -9.50 -3.94 -16.85
N TYR A 102 -8.58 -4.81 -17.27
CA TYR A 102 -8.10 -4.87 -18.65
C TYR A 102 -8.91 -5.80 -19.56
N ASN A 103 -10.00 -6.39 -19.03
CA ASN A 103 -10.83 -7.37 -19.76
C ASN A 103 -10.01 -8.52 -20.38
N LEU A 104 -9.07 -9.05 -19.59
CA LEU A 104 -8.19 -10.13 -20.00
C LEU A 104 -8.87 -11.50 -19.92
N LYS A 105 -8.24 -12.53 -20.50
CA LYS A 105 -8.71 -13.92 -20.43
C LYS A 105 -8.91 -14.32 -18.96
N PRO A 106 -10.12 -14.73 -18.56
CA PRO A 106 -10.37 -15.19 -17.19
C PRO A 106 -9.58 -16.46 -16.88
N LEU A 107 -9.07 -16.57 -15.66
CA LEU A 107 -8.26 -17.71 -15.22
C LEU A 107 -8.98 -18.49 -14.13
N LYS A 108 -8.82 -19.81 -14.17
CA LYS A 108 -9.08 -20.70 -13.04
C LYS A 108 -7.74 -21.05 -12.41
N LEU A 109 -7.54 -20.63 -11.19
CA LEU A 109 -6.27 -20.76 -10.47
C LEU A 109 -6.43 -21.68 -9.28
N LYS A 110 -5.36 -22.41 -8.98
CA LYS A 110 -5.15 -23.06 -7.69
C LYS A 110 -4.06 -22.32 -6.95
N TYR A 111 -4.27 -22.03 -5.68
CA TYR A 111 -3.27 -21.28 -4.91
C TYR A 111 -3.29 -21.64 -3.43
N PHE A 112 -2.18 -21.41 -2.75
CA PHE A 112 -2.09 -21.51 -1.30
C PHE A 112 -1.31 -20.33 -0.71
N CYS A 113 -1.47 -20.13 0.61
CA CYS A 113 -0.84 -19.04 1.33
C CYS A 113 0.32 -19.55 2.17
N THR A 114 1.54 -19.10 1.89
CA THR A 114 2.72 -19.49 2.68
C THR A 114 2.72 -18.91 4.09
N CYS A 115 2.00 -17.82 4.35
CA CYS A 115 1.78 -17.31 5.71
C CYS A 115 0.87 -18.26 6.53
N GLU A 116 -0.20 -18.80 5.93
CA GLU A 116 -1.05 -19.80 6.58
C GLU A 116 -0.27 -21.11 6.81
N LEU A 117 0.49 -21.56 5.82
CA LEU A 117 1.35 -22.72 5.86
C LEU A 117 2.40 -22.59 6.98
N SER A 118 3.09 -21.46 7.06
CA SER A 118 4.16 -21.24 8.04
C SER A 118 3.68 -21.26 9.50
N LYS A 119 2.42 -20.91 9.78
CA LYS A 119 1.83 -21.06 11.13
C LYS A 119 1.77 -22.50 11.62
N LYS A 120 1.73 -23.45 10.71
CA LYS A 120 1.75 -24.88 11.04
C LYS A 120 3.15 -25.44 11.03
N LEU A 121 4.03 -24.93 10.15
CA LEU A 121 5.44 -25.33 10.08
C LEU A 121 6.23 -24.87 11.30
N PHE A 122 5.95 -23.67 11.80
CA PHE A 122 6.72 -22.99 12.84
C PHE A 122 5.81 -22.39 13.92
N PRO A 123 5.03 -23.22 14.63
CA PRO A 123 4.05 -22.72 15.62
C PRO A 123 4.69 -21.95 16.78
N GLU A 124 6.00 -22.17 17.02
CA GLU A 124 6.77 -21.52 18.08
C GLU A 124 7.16 -20.08 17.78
N LEU A 125 7.07 -19.65 16.51
CA LEU A 125 7.47 -18.28 16.15
C LEU A 125 6.45 -17.24 16.62
N TYR A 126 6.93 -16.14 17.14
CA TYR A 126 6.11 -15.04 17.67
C TYR A 126 5.27 -14.34 16.59
N ASN A 127 5.66 -14.42 15.32
CA ASN A 127 4.87 -14.02 14.16
C ASN A 127 5.31 -14.79 12.90
N HIS A 128 4.47 -14.72 11.86
CA HIS A 128 4.68 -15.42 10.59
C HIS A 128 4.77 -14.44 9.42
N ARG A 129 5.46 -13.33 9.61
CA ARG A 129 5.78 -12.38 8.53
C ARG A 129 6.86 -12.98 7.63
N LEU A 130 6.88 -12.57 6.37
CA LEU A 130 7.84 -13.09 5.39
C LEU A 130 9.29 -12.95 5.87
N ASN A 131 9.66 -11.80 6.40
CA ASN A 131 11.01 -11.55 6.93
C ASN A 131 11.36 -12.43 8.14
N THR A 132 10.42 -12.71 9.02
CA THR A 132 10.64 -13.57 10.19
C THR A 132 10.87 -15.01 9.76
N ILE A 133 10.01 -15.53 8.86
CA ILE A 133 10.17 -16.89 8.35
C ILE A 133 11.44 -17.03 7.51
N SER A 134 11.72 -16.07 6.62
CA SER A 134 12.94 -16.09 5.80
C SER A 134 14.20 -16.12 6.65
N ALA A 135 14.26 -15.32 7.72
CA ALA A 135 15.38 -15.36 8.66
C ALA A 135 15.50 -16.71 9.38
N HIS A 136 14.37 -17.30 9.78
CA HIS A 136 14.33 -18.58 10.47
C HIS A 136 14.86 -19.75 9.61
N ILE A 137 14.49 -19.78 8.32
CA ILE A 137 14.94 -20.82 7.38
C ILE A 137 16.24 -20.46 6.64
N GLY A 138 16.89 -19.32 6.98
CA GLY A 138 18.19 -18.92 6.43
C GLY A 138 18.12 -18.33 5.01
N VAL A 139 16.97 -17.84 4.56
CA VAL A 139 16.77 -17.23 3.24
C VAL A 139 17.10 -15.74 3.27
N LYS A 140 17.97 -15.28 2.35
CA LYS A 140 18.27 -13.86 2.18
C LYS A 140 17.05 -13.14 1.58
N LEU A 141 16.64 -12.05 2.20
CA LEU A 141 15.48 -11.27 1.80
C LEU A 141 15.86 -9.80 1.63
N ASN A 142 15.55 -9.24 0.47
CA ASN A 142 15.46 -7.80 0.26
C ASN A 142 13.97 -7.44 0.29
N HIS A 143 13.43 -7.29 1.52
CA HIS A 143 12.00 -7.16 1.77
C HIS A 143 11.40 -5.97 1.01
N HIS A 144 10.20 -6.17 0.45
CA HIS A 144 9.47 -5.22 -0.39
C HIS A 144 10.10 -4.98 -1.78
N ASN A 145 10.93 -5.92 -2.23
CA ASN A 145 11.25 -6.08 -3.64
C ASN A 145 10.48 -7.32 -4.14
N ALA A 146 9.54 -7.13 -5.04
CA ALA A 146 8.60 -8.17 -5.46
C ALA A 146 9.29 -9.47 -5.90
N LYS A 147 10.40 -9.40 -6.63
CA LYS A 147 11.17 -10.58 -7.02
C LYS A 147 11.79 -11.29 -5.81
N SER A 148 12.38 -10.54 -4.87
CA SER A 148 12.98 -11.08 -3.66
C SER A 148 11.93 -11.75 -2.76
N ASP A 149 10.77 -11.11 -2.63
CA ASP A 149 9.67 -11.60 -1.80
C ASP A 149 9.03 -12.85 -2.42
N ALA A 150 8.87 -12.89 -3.76
CA ALA A 150 8.45 -14.10 -4.46
C ALA A 150 9.46 -15.27 -4.30
N ILE A 151 10.78 -15.00 -4.35
CA ILE A 151 11.81 -16.03 -4.10
C ILE A 151 11.69 -16.55 -2.66
N ALA A 152 11.59 -15.66 -1.68
CA ALA A 152 11.44 -16.05 -0.28
C ALA A 152 10.15 -16.86 -0.04
N CYS A 153 9.05 -16.47 -0.69
CA CYS A 153 7.81 -17.23 -0.67
C CYS A 153 7.98 -18.64 -1.26
N ALA A 154 8.71 -18.76 -2.38
CA ALA A 154 9.04 -20.05 -2.98
C ALA A 154 9.90 -20.93 -2.05
N GLU A 155 10.89 -20.36 -1.39
CA GLU A 155 11.75 -21.09 -0.46
C GLU A 155 10.98 -21.60 0.77
N ILE A 156 9.99 -20.86 1.27
CA ILE A 156 9.08 -21.34 2.33
C ILE A 156 8.26 -22.53 1.83
N ALA A 157 7.74 -22.47 0.60
CA ALA A 157 7.01 -23.59 0.00
C ALA A 157 7.92 -24.82 -0.20
N LEU A 158 9.15 -24.62 -0.66
CA LEU A 158 10.15 -25.67 -0.80
C LEU A 158 10.54 -26.30 0.55
N TYR A 159 10.72 -25.49 1.58
CA TYR A 159 10.98 -25.98 2.93
C TYR A 159 9.87 -26.93 3.40
N ALA A 160 8.61 -26.55 3.17
CA ALA A 160 7.47 -27.42 3.52
C ALA A 160 7.51 -28.73 2.74
N LEU A 161 7.68 -28.67 1.41
CA LEU A 161 7.74 -29.86 0.55
C LEU A 161 8.89 -30.81 0.92
N ASN A 162 10.08 -30.25 1.18
CA ASN A 162 11.27 -31.04 1.52
C ASN A 162 11.18 -31.70 2.91
N ASN A 163 10.34 -31.14 3.79
CA ASN A 163 10.08 -31.72 5.12
C ASN A 163 8.80 -32.58 5.13
N GLY A 164 8.27 -32.97 3.96
CA GLY A 164 7.13 -33.89 3.85
C GLY A 164 5.80 -33.28 4.30
N PHE A 165 5.70 -31.94 4.31
CA PHE A 165 4.46 -31.29 4.72
C PHE A 165 3.43 -31.35 3.60
N ASP A 166 2.20 -31.73 3.95
CA ASP A 166 1.09 -31.78 3.02
C ASP A 166 0.58 -30.38 2.68
N ILE A 167 0.97 -29.88 1.50
CA ILE A 167 0.49 -28.59 1.00
C ILE A 167 -0.87 -28.68 0.32
N ASP A 168 -1.31 -29.88 -0.08
CA ASP A 168 -2.56 -30.04 -0.85
C ASP A 168 -3.77 -29.65 -0.01
N SER A 169 -3.72 -29.84 1.30
CA SER A 169 -4.75 -29.40 2.25
C SER A 169 -4.90 -27.86 2.35
N TYR A 170 -3.92 -27.09 1.85
CA TYR A 170 -3.93 -25.62 1.84
C TYR A 170 -4.33 -25.05 0.49
N ILE A 171 -4.46 -25.88 -0.54
CA ILE A 171 -4.81 -25.44 -1.90
C ILE A 171 -6.26 -24.96 -1.94
N LYS A 172 -6.45 -23.76 -2.46
CA LYS A 172 -7.74 -23.09 -2.68
C LYS A 172 -7.95 -22.90 -4.17
N ASP A 173 -9.18 -23.03 -4.64
CA ASP A 173 -9.57 -22.70 -6.00
C ASP A 173 -10.00 -21.25 -6.11
N CYS A 174 -9.60 -20.59 -7.18
CA CYS A 174 -10.01 -19.24 -7.52
C CYS A 174 -10.47 -19.17 -8.97
N ASP A 175 -11.70 -18.71 -9.19
CA ASP A 175 -12.22 -18.39 -10.50
C ASP A 175 -12.20 -16.87 -10.69
N CYS A 176 -11.30 -16.39 -11.57
CA CYS A 176 -11.15 -14.95 -11.81
C CYS A 176 -12.33 -14.35 -12.60
N ALA A 177 -13.19 -15.18 -13.23
CA ALA A 177 -14.41 -14.71 -13.89
C ALA A 177 -15.52 -14.40 -12.89
N LYS A 178 -15.53 -15.03 -11.71
CA LYS A 178 -16.56 -14.82 -10.72
C LYS A 178 -16.33 -13.52 -9.98
N THR A 179 -17.33 -12.63 -10.04
CA THR A 179 -17.42 -11.40 -9.26
C THR A 179 -17.82 -11.70 -7.81
N GLY A 180 -17.04 -12.47 -7.10
CA GLY A 180 -17.14 -12.55 -5.66
C GLY A 180 -16.27 -11.44 -5.07
N GLU A 181 -16.83 -10.64 -4.15
CA GLU A 181 -15.99 -9.82 -3.29
C GLU A 181 -15.00 -10.75 -2.60
N VAL A 182 -13.73 -10.67 -2.98
CA VAL A 182 -12.69 -11.17 -2.10
C VAL A 182 -12.80 -10.27 -0.88
N LYS A 183 -13.44 -10.74 0.18
CA LYS A 183 -13.34 -10.09 1.49
C LYS A 183 -11.89 -10.15 1.88
N ILE A 184 -11.17 -9.12 1.48
CA ILE A 184 -9.85 -8.88 2.04
C ILE A 184 -10.16 -8.42 3.45
N ILE A 185 -10.08 -9.36 4.37
CA ILE A 185 -9.82 -9.01 5.73
C ILE A 185 -8.41 -8.42 5.64
N PHE A 186 -8.33 -7.09 5.51
CA PHE A 186 -7.16 -6.40 5.98
C PHE A 186 -7.06 -6.77 7.46
N ASN A 187 -6.45 -7.90 7.74
CA ASN A 187 -5.74 -8.03 8.97
C ASN A 187 -4.73 -6.91 8.84
N HIS A 188 -5.14 -5.74 9.36
CA HIS A 188 -4.18 -4.73 9.68
C HIS A 188 -3.08 -5.50 10.38
N ILE A 189 -1.99 -5.73 9.67
CA ILE A 189 -0.74 -6.00 10.32
C ILE A 189 -0.68 -4.81 11.26
N LYS A 190 -1.00 -5.05 12.52
CA LYS A 190 -0.66 -4.12 13.58
C LYS A 190 0.86 -4.20 13.61
N GLU A 191 1.50 -3.53 12.65
CA GLU A 191 2.81 -3.01 12.93
C GLU A 191 2.67 -2.34 14.27
N PRO A 192 3.67 -2.44 15.15
CA PRO A 192 3.67 -1.63 16.34
C PRO A 192 3.35 -0.24 15.82
N VAL A 193 2.14 0.23 16.12
CA VAL A 193 1.65 1.53 15.68
C VAL A 193 2.68 2.45 16.25
N HIS A 194 3.61 2.93 15.41
CA HIS A 194 4.41 4.06 15.78
C HIS A 194 3.38 5.08 16.26
N LYS A 195 3.49 5.54 17.49
CA LYS A 195 2.58 6.53 18.09
C LYS A 195 2.36 7.73 17.16
N GLU A 196 3.27 7.93 16.21
CA GLU A 196 3.27 8.90 15.13
C GLU A 196 2.11 8.80 14.13
N LYS A 197 1.51 7.61 13.90
CA LYS A 197 0.38 7.44 12.96
C LYS A 197 -0.92 8.09 13.46
N TYR A 198 -1.01 8.32 14.77
CA TYR A 198 -2.13 9.01 15.42
C TYR A 198 -1.62 10.25 16.17
N ALA A 199 -0.81 11.09 15.51
CA ALA A 199 -0.45 12.36 16.06
C ALA A 199 -1.73 13.11 16.45
N SER A 200 -1.90 13.33 17.75
CA SER A 200 -2.94 14.20 18.26
C SER A 200 -2.38 15.63 18.35
N ALA A 201 -3.16 16.58 17.90
CA ALA A 201 -2.81 18.00 17.97
C ALA A 201 -2.38 18.46 19.39
N LYS A 202 -2.88 17.78 20.42
CA LYS A 202 -2.55 18.05 21.85
C LYS A 202 -1.06 17.87 22.18
N ASN A 203 -0.32 17.11 21.37
CA ASN A 203 1.09 16.82 21.58
C ASN A 203 2.03 17.89 20.97
N PHE A 204 1.46 18.90 20.31
CA PHE A 204 2.22 19.91 19.58
C PHE A 204 1.89 21.31 20.12
N ALA A 205 2.85 21.90 20.83
CA ALA A 205 2.75 23.28 21.28
C ALA A 205 3.30 24.23 20.21
N PRO A 206 2.63 25.34 19.89
CA PRO A 206 3.12 26.30 18.94
C PRO A 206 4.39 26.99 19.44
N LYS A 207 5.36 27.22 18.58
CA LYS A 207 6.53 28.05 18.87
C LYS A 207 6.21 29.50 18.52
N ALA A 208 6.33 30.40 19.48
CA ALA A 208 6.05 31.81 19.28
C ALA A 208 6.97 32.47 18.21
N GLY A 209 6.45 33.44 17.48
CA GLY A 209 7.22 34.28 16.55
C GLY A 209 7.34 33.70 15.12
N GLY A 210 6.65 32.62 14.79
CA GLY A 210 6.63 32.07 13.44
C GLY A 210 5.62 32.77 12.51
N VAL A 211 5.74 32.52 11.19
CA VAL A 211 4.85 33.10 10.16
C VAL A 211 3.37 32.72 10.30
N LEU A 212 3.07 31.71 11.13
CA LEU A 212 1.73 31.22 11.44
C LEU A 212 1.33 31.49 12.90
N ASP A 213 2.02 32.41 13.56
CA ASP A 213 1.79 32.68 14.98
C ASP A 213 0.31 32.99 15.27
N GLY A 214 -0.25 32.29 16.25
CA GLY A 214 -1.65 32.41 16.64
C GLY A 214 -2.66 31.76 15.70
N ARG A 215 -2.28 31.23 14.54
CA ARG A 215 -3.20 30.60 13.58
C ARG A 215 -3.63 29.21 14.02
N LYS A 216 -4.92 28.93 13.93
CA LYS A 216 -5.52 27.63 14.21
C LYS A 216 -5.72 26.84 12.93
N ILE A 217 -5.05 25.69 12.81
CA ILE A 217 -4.96 24.95 11.56
C ILE A 217 -5.39 23.50 11.75
N ALA A 218 -6.37 23.06 10.97
CA ALA A 218 -6.75 21.66 10.85
C ALA A 218 -6.22 21.06 9.55
N VAL A 219 -5.90 19.77 9.57
CA VAL A 219 -5.42 19.04 8.39
C VAL A 219 -6.30 17.83 8.09
N SER A 220 -6.51 17.52 6.80
CA SER A 220 -7.33 16.41 6.34
C SER A 220 -6.72 15.72 5.13
N GLY A 221 -6.72 14.41 5.14
CA GLY A 221 -6.08 13.56 4.13
C GLY A 221 -4.65 13.18 4.50
N ASP A 222 -4.03 12.39 3.63
CA ASP A 222 -2.64 11.95 3.77
C ASP A 222 -1.78 12.80 2.83
N PHE A 223 -0.78 13.46 3.38
CA PHE A 223 0.09 14.39 2.68
C PHE A 223 1.13 13.63 1.85
N LYS A 224 1.53 14.18 0.70
CA LYS A 224 2.35 13.48 -0.28
C LYS A 224 3.75 13.12 0.25
N ASN A 225 4.36 14.00 1.03
CA ASN A 225 5.77 13.88 1.45
C ASN A 225 5.96 13.97 2.97
N LEU A 226 4.91 14.06 3.74
CA LEU A 226 4.97 14.26 5.18
C LEU A 226 3.94 13.39 5.90
N SER A 227 4.37 12.69 6.93
CA SER A 227 3.45 12.07 7.87
C SER A 227 2.61 13.13 8.60
N ARG A 228 1.49 12.76 9.17
CA ARG A 228 0.68 13.70 9.97
C ARG A 228 1.46 14.28 11.14
N TYR A 229 2.36 13.51 11.74
CA TYR A 229 3.25 13.97 12.78
C TYR A 229 4.16 15.09 12.29
N GLU A 230 4.85 14.87 11.16
CA GLU A 230 5.75 15.86 10.55
C GLU A 230 5.01 17.13 10.11
N VAL A 231 3.77 16.99 9.61
CA VAL A 231 2.92 18.15 9.28
C VAL A 231 2.60 18.94 10.55
N TYR A 232 2.20 18.27 11.62
CA TYR A 232 1.88 18.95 12.89
C TYR A 232 3.12 19.60 13.51
N GLU A 233 4.26 18.90 13.49
CA GLU A 233 5.54 19.42 13.97
C GLU A 233 5.96 20.67 13.17
N LYS A 234 5.89 20.62 11.84
CA LYS A 234 6.22 21.75 10.96
C LYS A 234 5.29 22.94 11.20
N LEU A 235 3.99 22.72 11.28
CA LEU A 235 3.01 23.79 11.53
C LEU A 235 3.24 24.43 12.90
N SER A 236 3.46 23.62 13.95
CA SER A 236 3.73 24.11 15.30
C SER A 236 5.06 24.85 15.40
N SER A 237 6.09 24.42 14.67
CA SER A 237 7.38 25.13 14.60
C SER A 237 7.27 26.50 13.93
N LEU A 238 6.26 26.70 13.08
CA LEU A 238 5.91 27.97 12.45
C LEU A 238 4.93 28.83 13.27
N GLY A 239 4.56 28.39 14.48
CA GLY A 239 3.71 29.14 15.40
C GLY A 239 2.23 28.77 15.37
N ALA A 240 1.82 27.78 14.58
CA ALA A 240 0.41 27.43 14.48
C ALA A 240 -0.08 26.55 15.64
N PHE A 241 -1.31 26.77 16.06
CA PHE A 241 -2.10 25.86 16.88
C PHE A 241 -2.73 24.80 15.98
N VAL A 242 -2.16 23.60 15.94
CA VAL A 242 -2.73 22.49 15.18
C VAL A 242 -3.99 21.94 15.85
N GLN A 243 -4.96 21.49 15.04
CA GLN A 243 -6.25 21.02 15.52
C GLN A 243 -6.60 19.66 14.91
N ASP A 244 -7.11 18.75 15.74
CA ASP A 244 -7.63 17.45 15.30
C ASP A 244 -8.98 17.58 14.59
N TYR A 245 -9.72 18.66 14.86
CA TYR A 245 -11.07 18.92 14.35
C TYR A 245 -11.19 20.34 13.81
N VAL A 246 -12.10 20.55 12.86
CA VAL A 246 -12.50 21.88 12.40
C VAL A 246 -13.51 22.45 13.38
N THR A 247 -13.23 23.67 13.86
CA THR A 247 -14.10 24.46 14.76
C THR A 247 -14.43 25.81 14.12
N LYS A 248 -15.28 26.62 14.75
CA LYS A 248 -15.56 27.98 14.29
C LYS A 248 -14.33 28.90 14.31
N ASP A 249 -13.34 28.57 15.14
CA ASP A 249 -12.10 29.35 15.29
C ASP A 249 -10.97 28.83 14.38
N THR A 250 -11.23 27.88 13.51
CA THR A 250 -10.23 27.35 12.58
C THR A 250 -9.96 28.37 11.47
N ASP A 251 -8.70 28.82 11.35
CA ASP A 251 -8.30 29.77 10.30
C ASP A 251 -8.10 29.05 8.96
N PHE A 252 -7.47 27.88 8.98
CA PHE A 252 -7.16 27.12 7.77
C PHE A 252 -7.56 25.64 7.92
N LEU A 253 -8.16 25.10 6.88
CA LEU A 253 -8.21 23.66 6.64
C LEU A 253 -7.27 23.32 5.47
N ILE A 254 -6.22 22.55 5.74
CA ILE A 254 -5.30 22.08 4.72
C ILE A 254 -5.74 20.68 4.30
N LEU A 255 -5.98 20.50 3.01
CA LEU A 255 -6.31 19.23 2.40
C LEU A 255 -5.08 18.66 1.70
N SER A 256 -4.84 17.36 1.80
CA SER A 256 -3.90 16.72 0.88
C SER A 256 -4.34 16.95 -0.56
N ASP A 257 -3.42 17.06 -1.49
CA ASP A 257 -3.72 17.29 -2.93
C ASP A 257 -4.62 16.17 -3.47
N GLU A 258 -4.47 14.93 -2.98
CA GLU A 258 -5.34 13.81 -3.30
C GLU A 258 -6.79 14.03 -2.82
N SER A 259 -6.97 14.57 -1.62
CA SER A 259 -8.31 14.89 -1.08
C SER A 259 -8.98 15.98 -1.91
N VAL A 260 -8.22 16.97 -2.39
CA VAL A 260 -8.73 18.02 -3.30
C VAL A 260 -9.14 17.42 -4.64
N TYR A 261 -8.31 16.54 -5.21
CA TYR A 261 -8.63 15.85 -6.46
C TYR A 261 -9.91 15.00 -6.33
N ALA A 262 -10.02 14.21 -5.25
CA ALA A 262 -11.19 13.37 -4.97
C ALA A 262 -12.47 14.22 -4.82
N TYR A 263 -12.36 15.37 -4.18
CA TYR A 263 -13.49 16.31 -4.07
C TYR A 263 -13.89 16.90 -5.44
N LYS A 264 -12.94 17.43 -6.20
CA LYS A 264 -13.21 18.07 -7.52
C LYS A 264 -13.78 17.06 -8.52
N LYS A 265 -13.28 15.83 -8.54
CA LYS A 265 -13.66 14.83 -9.55
C LYS A 265 -14.89 14.02 -9.19
N TRP A 266 -15.07 13.70 -7.91
CA TRP A 266 -16.12 12.77 -7.46
C TRP A 266 -17.06 13.36 -6.40
N GLY A 267 -16.90 14.61 -6.00
CA GLY A 267 -17.67 15.22 -4.92
C GLY A 267 -17.41 14.61 -3.54
N LYS A 268 -16.34 13.79 -3.39
CA LYS A 268 -16.04 13.09 -2.14
C LYS A 268 -15.49 14.04 -1.10
N MET A 269 -16.19 14.18 0.03
CA MET A 269 -15.81 15.09 1.11
C MET A 269 -15.55 14.33 2.41
N SER A 270 -14.42 14.64 3.07
CA SER A 270 -14.16 14.21 4.44
C SER A 270 -15.11 14.95 5.41
N SER A 271 -15.27 14.41 6.64
CA SER A 271 -16.04 15.08 7.70
C SER A 271 -15.51 16.47 8.01
N LYS A 272 -14.18 16.66 7.99
CA LYS A 272 -13.54 17.97 8.20
C LYS A 272 -13.86 18.95 7.09
N LEU A 273 -13.84 18.49 5.83
CA LEU A 273 -14.17 19.33 4.67
C LEU A 273 -15.64 19.74 4.70
N LYS A 274 -16.56 18.82 4.98
CA LYS A 274 -18.00 19.13 5.14
C LYS A 274 -18.20 20.21 6.21
N LYS A 275 -17.52 20.06 7.34
CA LYS A 275 -17.63 20.99 8.46
C LYS A 275 -17.02 22.37 8.15
N ALA A 276 -15.89 22.41 7.43
CA ALA A 276 -15.29 23.66 6.97
C ALA A 276 -16.21 24.42 6.01
N PHE A 277 -16.88 23.74 5.08
CA PHE A 277 -17.87 24.36 4.21
C PHE A 277 -19.05 24.93 5.00
N SER A 278 -19.54 24.23 6.03
CA SER A 278 -20.64 24.75 6.85
C SER A 278 -20.27 26.00 7.67
N TYR A 279 -18.99 26.29 7.85
CA TYR A 279 -18.51 27.47 8.54
C TYR A 279 -17.98 28.57 7.62
N LYS A 280 -17.73 28.27 6.33
CA LYS A 280 -17.00 29.13 5.39
C LYS A 280 -17.55 30.55 5.33
N ASP A 281 -18.86 30.68 5.24
CA ASP A 281 -19.52 31.99 5.09
C ASP A 281 -19.60 32.79 6.41
N SER A 282 -19.54 32.09 7.56
CA SER A 282 -19.68 32.71 8.89
C SER A 282 -18.35 33.01 9.58
N THR A 283 -17.26 32.33 9.22
CA THR A 283 -15.99 32.44 9.96
C THR A 283 -14.81 32.85 9.07
N GLY A 284 -14.95 32.81 7.76
CA GLY A 284 -13.87 33.14 6.83
C GLY A 284 -12.75 32.09 6.78
N ILE A 285 -13.00 30.86 7.26
CA ILE A 285 -12.05 29.74 7.18
C ILE A 285 -11.56 29.56 5.74
N LYS A 286 -10.24 29.48 5.57
CA LYS A 286 -9.61 29.24 4.27
C LYS A 286 -9.36 27.75 4.09
N ILE A 287 -9.83 27.20 2.96
CA ILE A 287 -9.64 25.81 2.59
C ILE A 287 -8.61 25.80 1.46
N LEU A 288 -7.44 25.23 1.70
CA LEU A 288 -6.31 25.19 0.77
C LEU A 288 -5.86 23.75 0.54
N SER A 289 -5.33 23.48 -0.64
CA SER A 289 -4.59 22.26 -0.89
C SER A 289 -3.22 22.29 -0.19
N GLU A 290 -2.59 21.12 -0.04
CA GLU A 290 -1.22 20.99 0.45
C GLU A 290 -0.26 21.88 -0.33
N THR A 291 -0.29 21.80 -1.67
CA THR A 291 0.55 22.59 -2.55
C THR A 291 0.29 24.10 -2.40
N GLU A 292 -0.97 24.54 -2.40
CA GLU A 292 -1.33 25.97 -2.23
C GLU A 292 -0.86 26.52 -0.88
N PHE A 293 -1.01 25.74 0.19
CA PHE A 293 -0.63 26.15 1.53
C PHE A 293 0.90 26.29 1.70
N PHE A 294 1.68 25.31 1.23
CA PHE A 294 3.13 25.40 1.34
C PHE A 294 3.73 26.48 0.44
N ASN A 295 3.16 26.72 -0.73
CA ASN A 295 3.54 27.88 -1.58
C ASN A 295 3.25 29.21 -0.87
N PHE A 296 2.10 29.33 -0.23
CA PHE A 296 1.74 30.51 0.58
C PHE A 296 2.76 30.74 1.72
N ILE A 297 3.14 29.71 2.45
CA ILE A 297 4.15 29.83 3.52
C ILE A 297 5.51 30.26 2.96
N ASN A 298 5.98 29.61 1.89
CA ASN A 298 7.28 29.90 1.30
C ASN A 298 7.35 31.36 0.83
N SER A 299 6.25 31.92 0.30
CA SER A 299 6.17 33.33 -0.09
C SER A 299 6.20 34.32 1.10
N LYS A 300 6.04 33.84 2.33
CA LYS A 300 6.09 34.65 3.55
C LYS A 300 7.43 34.57 4.28
N ILE A 301 8.24 33.57 3.95
CA ILE A 301 9.57 33.33 4.56
C ILE A 301 10.67 33.93 3.67
N SER A 302 10.38 34.14 2.35
CA SER A 302 11.22 34.88 1.40
C SER A 302 11.13 36.36 1.62
#